data_be032dea3f0c13f5e8d50f5f2efb2e34
#
_entry.id   be032dea3f0c13f5e8d50f5f2efb2e34
#
_cell.length_a   1.000
_cell.length_b   1.000
_cell.length_c   1.000
_cell.angle_alpha   90.00
_cell.angle_beta   90.00
_cell.angle_gamma   90.00
#
_symmetry.space_group_name_H-M   'P 1'
#
loop_
_entity.id
_entity.type
_entity.pdbx_description
1 polymer ?
#
loop_
_entity_poly.entity_id
_entity_poly.type
_entity_poly.pdbx_seq_one_letter_code
_entity_poly.pdbx_strand_id
1 'polypeptide(L)'
;MMLVSRRWLATFALVGLAATAACDDDPSGVNLVPPSGVTATATGPRSVRVTFAAVSGADSYVVQRAGTGAFATVGSPTAPSYDDVNLVTASQYRYRVAAVAGSDTSDFSAEVTVQTSNAPQVTLTTDITSDRRFNADTTYVLGSFIHVANGATLTIDAGTRIEGNSGSALFILRGARIRAMGTADRPIVMSSSRAVGQRQPGDWGGLILVGNGIINRGDPVILEGTNTGATNPSVNYAGGTNNADNSGELHYVRIEFAGFGPAPDQELNSLTLAAVGSGTQIDHVQSLAGLDDSFEWFGGAVDAKFLVSYEAGDDHFDAAEGYVGRNQFLIAMQNTVIPPRAGAGNTSNDPQGFEVDGCAGANCLSGQASQPFTIPVFANFTMVGTGANVVPAAGGRGAVLRRGAGGFYVNGIFARWPAAALSIRDASTDARAAAGDLSIRNVLAVENGTLFEAGTGQFTVDATANAIETSPVPAASLFTTFNVAQAAAGLDWQPSATSPARTGGLATFS
;
A
#
# COMPACT_ATOMS: atom_id res chain seq x y z
N MET A 1 14.40 -40.80 51.15
CA MET A 1 14.14 -40.56 52.55
C MET A 1 12.80 -39.81 52.58
N MET A 2 11.70 -40.54 52.55
CA MET A 2 10.79 -40.84 53.70
C MET A 2 10.47 -39.59 54.49
N LEU A 3 9.29 -39.16 54.69
CA LEU A 3 7.96 -39.66 55.11
C LEU A 3 7.12 -38.39 55.33
N VAL A 4 5.85 -38.22 55.39
CA VAL A 4 4.62 -38.98 55.65
C VAL A 4 3.48 -37.97 55.81
N SER A 5 2.41 -38.28 55.17
CA SER A 5 1.01 -37.96 55.35
C SER A 5 0.51 -37.25 56.63
N ARG A 6 -0.57 -36.46 56.51
CA ARG A 6 -1.76 -36.57 57.39
C ARG A 6 -3.03 -36.10 56.67
N ARG A 7 -3.96 -37.04 56.50
CA ARG A 7 -5.39 -36.83 56.24
C ARG A 7 -6.07 -36.31 57.52
N TRP A 8 -7.00 -35.40 57.36
CA TRP A 8 -8.08 -35.18 58.30
C TRP A 8 -9.41 -35.33 57.58
N LEU A 9 -10.16 -36.38 57.93
CA LEU A 9 -11.61 -36.53 57.71
C LEU A 9 -12.33 -35.67 58.76
N ALA A 10 -13.24 -34.84 58.31
CA ALA A 10 -14.27 -34.25 59.11
C ALA A 10 -15.62 -34.61 58.51
N THR A 11 -16.30 -35.51 59.21
CA THR A 11 -17.70 -35.93 59.05
C THR A 11 -18.58 -34.79 59.52
N PHE A 12 -19.44 -34.22 58.67
CA PHE A 12 -20.55 -33.38 59.13
C PHE A 12 -21.89 -33.95 58.67
N ALA A 13 -22.77 -34.01 59.65
CA ALA A 13 -24.08 -34.62 59.58
C ALA A 13 -25.05 -33.90 58.69
N LEU A 14 -25.86 -34.69 57.96
CA LEU A 14 -27.01 -34.29 57.19
C LEU A 14 -28.12 -33.77 58.15
N VAL A 15 -28.45 -32.47 58.01
CA VAL A 15 -29.73 -31.92 58.46
C VAL A 15 -30.51 -31.56 57.23
N GLY A 16 -31.51 -32.31 56.88
CA GLY A 16 -32.45 -32.06 55.84
C GLY A 16 -33.31 -30.84 56.14
N LEU A 17 -33.16 -29.80 55.36
CA LEU A 17 -34.13 -28.72 55.26
C LEU A 17 -34.76 -28.82 53.84
N ALA A 18 -36.00 -29.28 53.79
CA ALA A 18 -36.80 -29.24 52.58
C ALA A 18 -37.15 -27.77 52.29
N ALA A 19 -36.36 -27.12 51.41
CA ALA A 19 -36.76 -25.89 50.80
C ALA A 19 -37.57 -26.25 49.56
N THR A 20 -38.87 -25.95 49.59
CA THR A 20 -39.72 -25.91 48.41
C THR A 20 -39.14 -24.85 47.47
N ALA A 21 -38.48 -25.27 46.43
CA ALA A 21 -38.18 -24.38 45.31
C ALA A 21 -39.52 -23.99 44.68
N ALA A 22 -39.96 -22.77 44.96
CA ALA A 22 -40.91 -22.11 44.11
C ALA A 22 -40.16 -21.88 42.79
N CYS A 23 -40.60 -22.54 41.73
CA CYS A 23 -40.30 -22.11 40.39
C CYS A 23 -40.97 -20.73 40.25
N ASP A 24 -40.18 -19.67 40.33
CA ASP A 24 -40.59 -18.41 39.67
C ASP A 24 -40.56 -18.69 38.17
N ASP A 25 -41.69 -19.11 37.66
CA ASP A 25 -41.98 -18.96 36.23
C ASP A 25 -42.09 -17.44 36.02
N ASP A 26 -41.02 -16.81 35.54
CA ASP A 26 -41.09 -15.47 34.98
C ASP A 26 -41.88 -15.55 33.67
N PRO A 27 -43.17 -15.05 33.63
CA PRO A 27 -44.02 -15.25 32.47
C PRO A 27 -43.67 -14.30 31.28
N SER A 28 -42.50 -13.65 31.31
CA SER A 28 -42.09 -12.68 30.31
C SER A 28 -41.07 -13.21 29.29
N GLY A 29 -40.56 -14.45 29.44
CA GLY A 29 -39.65 -15.03 28.47
C GLY A 29 -40.36 -15.46 27.20
N VAL A 30 -40.21 -14.72 26.12
CA VAL A 30 -40.68 -15.15 24.79
C VAL A 30 -39.77 -16.30 24.35
N ASN A 31 -40.32 -17.52 24.26
CA ASN A 31 -39.55 -18.67 23.79
C ASN A 31 -39.37 -18.53 22.26
N LEU A 32 -38.29 -17.82 21.84
CA LEU A 32 -37.93 -17.60 20.46
C LEU A 32 -37.38 -18.88 19.84
N VAL A 33 -37.94 -19.27 18.70
CA VAL A 33 -37.39 -20.35 17.87
C VAL A 33 -36.43 -19.78 16.82
N PRO A 34 -35.39 -20.53 16.40
CA PRO A 34 -34.54 -20.11 15.31
C PRO A 34 -35.33 -19.83 14.03
N PRO A 35 -35.04 -18.78 13.26
CA PRO A 35 -35.67 -18.54 11.98
C PRO A 35 -35.56 -19.74 11.03
N SER A 36 -36.68 -20.15 10.43
CA SER A 36 -36.75 -21.24 9.46
C SER A 36 -36.78 -20.71 8.01
N GLY A 37 -36.58 -21.59 7.03
CA GLY A 37 -36.63 -21.23 5.62
C GLY A 37 -35.57 -20.19 5.21
N VAL A 38 -34.42 -20.14 5.91
CA VAL A 38 -33.35 -19.23 5.56
C VAL A 38 -32.81 -19.57 4.17
N THR A 39 -32.74 -18.56 3.32
CA THR A 39 -32.13 -18.65 2.00
C THR A 39 -31.17 -17.46 1.80
N ALA A 40 -30.11 -17.67 1.05
CA ALA A 40 -29.21 -16.63 0.60
C ALA A 40 -29.07 -16.67 -0.92
N THR A 41 -29.35 -15.57 -1.59
CA THR A 41 -29.34 -15.48 -3.05
C THR A 41 -28.45 -14.32 -3.48
N ALA A 42 -27.48 -14.57 -4.36
CA ALA A 42 -26.68 -13.51 -4.95
C ALA A 42 -27.57 -12.62 -5.83
N THR A 43 -27.64 -11.35 -5.50
CA THR A 43 -28.40 -10.33 -6.25
C THR A 43 -27.51 -9.53 -7.20
N GLY A 44 -26.20 -9.73 -7.11
CA GLY A 44 -25.20 -9.10 -7.96
C GLY A 44 -23.79 -9.61 -7.65
N PRO A 45 -22.78 -9.05 -8.32
CA PRO A 45 -21.38 -9.43 -8.11
C PRO A 45 -20.90 -9.16 -6.67
N ARG A 46 -21.54 -8.25 -5.97
CA ARG A 46 -21.11 -7.76 -4.65
C ARG A 46 -22.27 -7.69 -3.66
N SER A 47 -23.36 -8.41 -3.90
CA SER A 47 -24.54 -8.35 -3.05
C SER A 47 -25.22 -9.71 -2.93
N VAL A 48 -25.74 -9.97 -1.73
CA VAL A 48 -26.52 -11.15 -1.38
C VAL A 48 -27.77 -10.71 -0.62
N ARG A 49 -28.93 -11.23 -1.00
CA ARG A 49 -30.15 -11.11 -0.21
C ARG A 49 -30.34 -12.34 0.62
N VAL A 50 -30.44 -12.18 1.94
CA VAL A 50 -30.82 -13.23 2.90
C VAL A 50 -32.29 -13.05 3.22
N THR A 51 -33.10 -14.12 3.09
CA THR A 51 -34.52 -14.11 3.48
C THR A 51 -34.82 -15.31 4.38
N PHE A 52 -35.81 -15.17 5.23
CA PHE A 52 -36.20 -16.19 6.21
C PHE A 52 -37.68 -16.04 6.62
N ALA A 53 -38.24 -17.04 7.29
CA ALA A 53 -39.58 -16.92 7.83
C ALA A 53 -39.58 -16.02 9.06
N ALA A 54 -40.59 -15.16 9.19
CA ALA A 54 -40.78 -14.36 10.38
C ALA A 54 -41.05 -15.26 11.59
N VAL A 55 -40.47 -14.88 12.74
CA VAL A 55 -40.64 -15.56 14.03
C VAL A 55 -41.62 -14.76 14.87
N SER A 56 -42.65 -15.47 15.37
CA SER A 56 -43.67 -14.85 16.22
C SER A 56 -43.03 -14.32 17.51
N GLY A 57 -43.31 -13.09 17.87
CA GLY A 57 -42.75 -12.43 19.06
C GLY A 57 -41.36 -11.84 18.88
N ALA A 58 -40.72 -11.96 17.72
CA ALA A 58 -39.45 -11.32 17.46
C ALA A 58 -39.64 -9.84 17.08
N ASP A 59 -38.84 -8.97 17.70
CA ASP A 59 -38.75 -7.52 17.38
C ASP A 59 -37.76 -7.24 16.25
N SER A 60 -36.71 -8.06 16.17
CA SER A 60 -35.65 -7.95 15.18
C SER A 60 -34.91 -9.29 14.98
N TYR A 61 -33.88 -9.27 14.14
CA TYR A 61 -33.07 -10.45 13.85
C TYR A 61 -31.59 -10.07 13.87
N VAL A 62 -30.73 -11.02 14.20
CA VAL A 62 -29.28 -10.91 14.04
C VAL A 62 -28.86 -11.75 12.84
N VAL A 63 -28.32 -11.11 11.80
CA VAL A 63 -27.74 -11.79 10.64
C VAL A 63 -26.24 -11.85 10.82
N GLN A 64 -25.70 -13.06 10.76
CA GLN A 64 -24.25 -13.29 10.78
C GLN A 64 -23.77 -13.82 9.43
N ARG A 65 -22.57 -13.39 9.05
CA ARG A 65 -21.87 -13.83 7.84
C ARG A 65 -20.48 -14.37 8.21
N ALA A 66 -20.05 -15.39 7.49
CA ALA A 66 -18.67 -15.85 7.44
C ALA A 66 -18.24 -16.00 5.98
N GLY A 67 -17.00 -15.59 5.68
CA GLY A 67 -16.27 -16.02 4.49
C GLY A 67 -15.51 -17.32 4.80
N THR A 68 -14.18 -17.28 4.72
CA THR A 68 -13.32 -18.41 5.13
C THR A 68 -13.07 -18.45 6.64
N GLY A 69 -13.40 -17.38 7.37
CA GLY A 69 -13.18 -17.23 8.81
C GLY A 69 -14.42 -17.51 9.67
N ALA A 70 -14.40 -16.98 10.89
CA ALA A 70 -15.49 -17.06 11.85
C ALA A 70 -16.71 -16.20 11.45
N PHE A 71 -17.87 -16.50 12.02
CA PHE A 71 -19.06 -15.68 11.83
C PHE A 71 -18.93 -14.33 12.57
N ALA A 72 -19.36 -13.26 11.87
CA ALA A 72 -19.50 -11.93 12.43
C ALA A 72 -20.90 -11.37 12.13
N THR A 73 -21.47 -10.60 13.04
CA THR A 73 -22.74 -9.91 12.83
C THR A 73 -22.57 -8.85 11.75
N VAL A 74 -23.40 -8.90 10.71
CA VAL A 74 -23.39 -7.97 9.57
C VAL A 74 -24.63 -7.10 9.49
N GLY A 75 -25.68 -7.43 10.24
CA GLY A 75 -26.89 -6.63 10.31
C GLY A 75 -27.87 -7.08 11.36
N SER A 76 -28.78 -6.18 11.74
CA SER A 76 -29.87 -6.42 12.68
C SER A 76 -31.20 -5.90 12.12
N PRO A 77 -31.74 -6.55 11.05
CA PRO A 77 -32.98 -6.09 10.42
C PRO A 77 -34.21 -6.34 11.31
N THR A 78 -35.23 -5.51 11.20
CA THR A 78 -36.56 -5.73 11.78
C THR A 78 -37.49 -6.52 10.84
N ALA A 79 -37.17 -6.53 9.54
CA ALA A 79 -37.89 -7.33 8.54
C ALA A 79 -37.24 -8.72 8.38
N PRO A 80 -37.98 -9.75 7.90
CA PRO A 80 -37.44 -11.09 7.69
C PRO A 80 -36.59 -11.18 6.41
N SER A 81 -35.79 -10.14 6.15
CA SER A 81 -34.83 -10.06 5.04
C SER A 81 -33.69 -9.10 5.36
N TYR A 82 -32.53 -9.37 4.76
CA TYR A 82 -31.34 -8.52 4.86
C TYR A 82 -30.61 -8.50 3.53
N ASP A 83 -30.26 -7.29 3.06
CA ASP A 83 -29.42 -7.12 1.88
C ASP A 83 -27.99 -6.85 2.34
N ASP A 84 -27.12 -7.82 2.13
CA ASP A 84 -25.70 -7.72 2.37
C ASP A 84 -25.01 -7.21 1.11
N VAL A 85 -24.34 -6.08 1.21
CA VAL A 85 -23.74 -5.37 0.08
C VAL A 85 -22.23 -5.18 0.28
N ASN A 86 -21.53 -4.73 -0.76
CA ASN A 86 -20.09 -4.49 -0.73
C ASN A 86 -19.25 -5.76 -0.51
N LEU A 87 -19.76 -6.89 -0.94
CA LEU A 87 -19.08 -8.16 -0.88
C LEU A 87 -17.95 -8.26 -1.92
N VAL A 88 -17.07 -9.23 -1.76
CA VAL A 88 -16.07 -9.57 -2.77
C VAL A 88 -16.75 -10.37 -3.88
N THR A 89 -16.41 -10.10 -5.13
CA THR A 89 -16.94 -10.84 -6.30
C THR A 89 -16.44 -12.28 -6.32
N ALA A 90 -17.18 -13.17 -6.94
CA ALA A 90 -16.83 -14.60 -7.10
C ALA A 90 -16.42 -15.30 -5.79
N SER A 91 -16.98 -14.87 -4.67
CA SER A 91 -16.59 -15.31 -3.33
C SER A 91 -17.71 -16.03 -2.63
N GLN A 92 -17.36 -17.08 -1.89
CA GLN A 92 -18.33 -17.87 -1.13
C GLN A 92 -18.54 -17.26 0.26
N TYR A 93 -19.80 -17.17 0.67
CA TYR A 93 -20.25 -16.70 1.97
C TYR A 93 -21.22 -17.67 2.61
N ARG A 94 -21.17 -17.77 3.93
CA ARG A 94 -22.13 -18.51 4.75
C ARG A 94 -22.90 -17.53 5.61
N TYR A 95 -24.20 -17.76 5.75
CA TYR A 95 -25.10 -16.94 6.58
C TYR A 95 -25.85 -17.81 7.56
N ARG A 96 -26.16 -17.22 8.71
CA ARG A 96 -27.09 -17.75 9.71
C ARG A 96 -27.81 -16.61 10.40
N VAL A 97 -29.02 -16.86 10.89
CA VAL A 97 -29.90 -15.84 11.44
C VAL A 97 -30.46 -16.29 12.79
N ALA A 98 -30.53 -15.37 13.76
CA ALA A 98 -31.21 -15.55 15.03
C ALA A 98 -32.33 -14.52 15.20
N ALA A 99 -33.41 -14.86 15.89
CA ALA A 99 -34.49 -13.96 16.26
C ALA A 99 -34.18 -13.27 17.59
N VAL A 100 -34.62 -12.02 17.78
CA VAL A 100 -34.39 -11.21 18.97
C VAL A 100 -35.71 -10.60 19.46
N ALA A 101 -35.99 -10.68 20.76
CA ALA A 101 -37.08 -9.99 21.43
C ALA A 101 -36.57 -9.39 22.75
N GLY A 102 -36.54 -8.06 22.84
CA GLY A 102 -35.92 -7.37 23.98
C GLY A 102 -34.45 -7.76 24.19
N SER A 103 -34.15 -8.43 25.29
CA SER A 103 -32.82 -9.00 25.62
C SER A 103 -32.63 -10.46 25.17
N ASP A 104 -33.69 -11.14 24.75
CA ASP A 104 -33.67 -12.57 24.43
C ASP A 104 -33.29 -12.78 22.98
N THR A 105 -32.48 -13.80 22.74
CA THR A 105 -32.02 -14.17 21.39
C THR A 105 -32.18 -15.68 21.24
N SER A 106 -32.77 -16.10 20.13
CA SER A 106 -32.87 -17.53 19.80
C SER A 106 -31.51 -18.14 19.47
N ASP A 107 -31.43 -19.46 19.38
CA ASP A 107 -30.35 -20.13 18.67
C ASP A 107 -30.31 -19.65 17.20
N PHE A 108 -29.13 -19.78 16.56
CA PHE A 108 -28.99 -19.49 15.13
C PHE A 108 -29.63 -20.59 14.28
N SER A 109 -30.18 -20.19 13.16
CA SER A 109 -30.63 -21.11 12.10
C SER A 109 -29.50 -22.02 11.60
N ALA A 110 -29.87 -23.04 10.84
CA ALA A 110 -28.92 -23.76 10.00
C ALA A 110 -28.21 -22.77 9.06
N GLU A 111 -26.95 -23.07 8.72
CA GLU A 111 -26.14 -22.26 7.80
C GLU A 111 -26.62 -22.45 6.36
N VAL A 112 -26.64 -21.34 5.60
CA VAL A 112 -26.85 -21.36 4.16
C VAL A 112 -25.63 -20.78 3.46
N THR A 113 -25.27 -21.38 2.33
CA THR A 113 -24.09 -20.98 1.55
C THR A 113 -24.52 -20.37 0.23
N VAL A 114 -23.85 -19.30 -0.18
CA VAL A 114 -24.05 -18.63 -1.47
C VAL A 114 -22.70 -18.16 -2.02
N GLN A 115 -22.58 -18.12 -3.34
CA GLN A 115 -21.44 -17.51 -4.02
C GLN A 115 -21.90 -16.27 -4.78
N THR A 116 -21.20 -15.15 -4.59
CA THR A 116 -21.41 -13.95 -5.42
C THR A 116 -21.01 -14.22 -6.86
N SER A 117 -21.64 -13.55 -7.82
CA SER A 117 -21.28 -13.69 -9.23
C SER A 117 -19.95 -13.03 -9.57
N ASN A 118 -19.38 -13.37 -10.73
CA ASN A 118 -18.27 -12.62 -11.31
C ASN A 118 -18.75 -11.21 -11.67
N ALA A 119 -17.86 -10.22 -11.53
CA ALA A 119 -18.11 -8.92 -12.12
C ALA A 119 -18.03 -9.00 -13.65
N PRO A 120 -18.91 -8.32 -14.39
CA PRO A 120 -18.75 -8.14 -15.81
C PRO A 120 -17.41 -7.44 -16.10
N GLN A 121 -16.82 -7.74 -17.26
CA GLN A 121 -15.57 -7.11 -17.69
C GLN A 121 -15.81 -6.13 -18.81
N VAL A 122 -15.13 -4.98 -18.76
CA VAL A 122 -15.08 -3.99 -19.83
C VAL A 122 -13.63 -3.75 -20.21
N THR A 123 -13.26 -4.12 -21.43
CA THR A 123 -11.92 -3.88 -21.96
C THR A 123 -11.82 -2.49 -22.57
N LEU A 124 -10.81 -1.73 -22.15
CA LEU A 124 -10.48 -0.41 -22.66
C LEU A 124 -9.37 -0.54 -23.71
N THR A 125 -9.63 -0.05 -24.89
CA THR A 125 -8.68 -0.04 -26.03
C THR A 125 -8.53 1.34 -26.65
N THR A 126 -9.20 2.35 -26.09
CA THR A 126 -9.18 3.73 -26.56
C THR A 126 -9.05 4.68 -25.38
N ASP A 127 -8.47 5.83 -25.65
CA ASP A 127 -8.29 6.90 -24.66
C ASP A 127 -9.64 7.44 -24.11
N ILE A 128 -9.56 7.99 -22.90
CA ILE A 128 -10.67 8.62 -22.20
C ILE A 128 -10.54 10.13 -22.38
N THR A 129 -11.33 10.70 -23.30
CA THR A 129 -11.27 12.11 -23.68
C THR A 129 -12.46 12.93 -23.17
N SER A 130 -13.31 12.34 -22.33
CA SER A 130 -14.43 12.97 -21.62
C SER A 130 -14.57 12.29 -20.25
N ASP A 131 -15.24 12.96 -19.32
CA ASP A 131 -15.44 12.45 -17.97
C ASP A 131 -16.02 11.05 -17.99
N ARG A 132 -15.40 10.15 -17.20
CA ARG A 132 -15.78 8.75 -17.13
C ARG A 132 -15.73 8.24 -15.69
N ARG A 133 -16.67 7.36 -15.35
CA ARG A 133 -16.72 6.71 -14.04
C ARG A 133 -16.54 5.21 -14.15
N PHE A 134 -15.68 4.67 -13.30
CA PHE A 134 -15.50 3.24 -13.07
C PHE A 134 -16.15 2.86 -11.74
N ASN A 135 -17.06 1.90 -11.77
CA ASN A 135 -17.77 1.43 -10.58
C ASN A 135 -17.28 0.06 -10.12
N ALA A 136 -17.52 -0.26 -8.86
CA ALA A 136 -17.02 -1.49 -8.24
C ALA A 136 -17.68 -2.79 -8.74
N ASP A 137 -18.80 -2.69 -9.44
CA ASP A 137 -19.53 -3.87 -9.95
C ASP A 137 -18.99 -4.36 -11.31
N THR A 138 -18.00 -3.67 -11.85
CA THR A 138 -17.35 -3.95 -13.13
C THR A 138 -15.84 -4.06 -12.94
N THR A 139 -15.23 -5.06 -13.56
CA THR A 139 -13.76 -5.13 -13.73
C THR A 139 -13.38 -4.45 -15.03
N TYR A 140 -12.50 -3.46 -14.96
CA TYR A 140 -12.00 -2.74 -16.14
C TYR A 140 -10.65 -3.32 -16.55
N VAL A 141 -10.53 -3.73 -17.80
CA VAL A 141 -9.29 -4.33 -18.34
C VAL A 141 -8.63 -3.35 -19.29
N LEU A 142 -7.39 -2.95 -18.99
CA LEU A 142 -6.59 -2.13 -19.88
C LEU A 142 -6.01 -3.01 -21.00
N GLY A 143 -6.42 -2.78 -22.23
CA GLY A 143 -5.98 -3.55 -23.41
C GLY A 143 -4.72 -3.00 -24.07
N SER A 144 -4.34 -1.74 -23.77
CA SER A 144 -3.21 -1.00 -24.32
C SER A 144 -2.83 0.14 -23.35
N PHE A 145 -1.96 1.03 -23.75
CA PHE A 145 -1.81 2.33 -23.08
C PHE A 145 -3.12 3.10 -23.22
N ILE A 146 -3.70 3.49 -22.09
CA ILE A 146 -4.94 4.26 -22.04
C ILE A 146 -4.63 5.62 -21.41
N HIS A 147 -4.91 6.69 -22.15
CA HIS A 147 -4.69 8.04 -21.69
C HIS A 147 -6.02 8.70 -21.29
N VAL A 148 -6.04 9.28 -20.11
CA VAL A 148 -7.06 10.25 -19.71
C VAL A 148 -6.54 11.62 -20.16
N ALA A 149 -7.23 12.26 -21.12
CA ALA A 149 -6.75 13.42 -21.86
C ALA A 149 -7.82 14.50 -22.02
N ASN A 150 -7.45 15.60 -22.66
CA ASN A 150 -8.37 16.69 -23.01
C ASN A 150 -9.15 17.30 -21.82
N GLY A 151 -8.55 17.32 -20.63
CA GLY A 151 -9.19 17.84 -19.43
C GLY A 151 -10.22 16.92 -18.81
N ALA A 152 -10.35 15.68 -19.28
CA ALA A 152 -11.28 14.71 -18.74
C ALA A 152 -10.92 14.30 -17.28
N THR A 153 -11.95 13.96 -16.51
CA THR A 153 -11.79 13.37 -15.18
C THR A 153 -12.19 11.89 -15.20
N LEU A 154 -11.27 11.03 -14.79
CA LEU A 154 -11.56 9.63 -14.50
C LEU A 154 -11.90 9.49 -13.01
N THR A 155 -13.16 9.20 -12.70
CA THR A 155 -13.61 8.88 -11.34
C THR A 155 -13.65 7.38 -11.13
N ILE A 156 -13.04 6.89 -10.05
CA ILE A 156 -12.96 5.46 -9.70
C ILE A 156 -13.54 5.25 -8.32
N ASP A 157 -14.61 4.48 -8.23
CA ASP A 157 -15.31 4.22 -6.98
C ASP A 157 -14.55 3.26 -6.07
N ALA A 158 -14.76 3.38 -4.77
CA ALA A 158 -14.17 2.49 -3.77
C ALA A 158 -14.51 1.01 -4.04
N GLY A 159 -13.47 0.17 -4.06
CA GLY A 159 -13.58 -1.26 -4.32
C GLY A 159 -13.58 -1.65 -5.81
N THR A 160 -13.36 -0.70 -6.71
CA THR A 160 -13.21 -0.97 -8.15
C THR A 160 -11.92 -1.75 -8.41
N ARG A 161 -12.00 -2.66 -9.38
CA ARG A 161 -10.86 -3.42 -9.87
C ARG A 161 -10.51 -3.01 -11.29
N ILE A 162 -9.24 -2.67 -11.50
CA ILE A 162 -8.65 -2.41 -12.81
C ILE A 162 -7.56 -3.45 -13.04
N GLU A 163 -7.56 -4.09 -14.19
CA GLU A 163 -6.60 -5.11 -14.56
C GLU A 163 -5.84 -4.71 -15.82
N GLY A 164 -4.51 -4.76 -15.77
CA GLY A 164 -3.66 -4.47 -16.92
C GLY A 164 -3.28 -5.74 -17.67
N ASN A 165 -3.45 -5.75 -18.99
CA ASN A 165 -2.84 -6.73 -19.87
C ASN A 165 -1.35 -6.39 -20.07
N SER A 166 -0.57 -7.36 -20.52
CA SER A 166 0.84 -7.10 -20.89
C SER A 166 0.93 -5.97 -21.91
N GLY A 167 1.83 -5.00 -21.67
CA GLY A 167 2.00 -3.82 -22.51
C GLY A 167 0.90 -2.77 -22.37
N SER A 168 0.09 -2.81 -21.32
CA SER A 168 -0.89 -1.77 -21.01
C SER A 168 -0.43 -0.91 -19.84
N ALA A 169 -0.90 0.35 -19.79
CA ALA A 169 -0.71 1.26 -18.67
C ALA A 169 -1.84 2.29 -18.63
N LEU A 170 -2.02 2.97 -17.50
CA LEU A 170 -3.01 4.04 -17.33
C LEU A 170 -2.29 5.38 -17.13
N PHE A 171 -2.48 6.31 -18.06
CA PHE A 171 -1.90 7.63 -18.03
C PHE A 171 -2.97 8.68 -17.72
N ILE A 172 -2.67 9.58 -16.80
CA ILE A 172 -3.42 10.81 -16.57
C ILE A 172 -2.57 11.94 -17.12
N LEU A 173 -2.89 12.42 -18.30
CA LEU A 173 -2.09 13.42 -18.99
C LEU A 173 -2.30 14.82 -18.42
N ARG A 174 -1.37 15.72 -18.71
CA ARG A 174 -1.40 17.13 -18.27
C ARG A 174 -2.76 17.77 -18.55
N GLY A 175 -3.35 18.33 -17.50
CA GLY A 175 -4.67 18.95 -17.52
C GLY A 175 -5.86 18.01 -17.32
N ALA A 176 -5.67 16.69 -17.46
CA ALA A 176 -6.68 15.70 -17.06
C ALA A 176 -6.57 15.39 -15.55
N ARG A 177 -7.54 14.66 -15.01
CA ARG A 177 -7.58 14.32 -13.57
C ARG A 177 -8.01 12.89 -13.32
N ILE A 178 -7.55 12.35 -12.19
CA ILE A 178 -8.04 11.10 -11.60
C ILE A 178 -8.68 11.39 -10.25
N ARG A 179 -9.81 10.76 -9.94
CA ARG A 179 -10.44 10.74 -8.61
C ARG A 179 -10.62 9.29 -8.19
N ALA A 180 -9.57 8.71 -7.61
CA ALA A 180 -9.54 7.33 -7.15
C ALA A 180 -9.73 7.32 -5.63
N MET A 181 -10.99 7.22 -5.19
CA MET A 181 -11.40 7.37 -3.80
C MET A 181 -11.78 6.02 -3.20
N GLY A 182 -10.77 5.20 -2.91
CA GLY A 182 -10.93 3.98 -2.13
C GLY A 182 -11.16 4.25 -0.64
N THR A 183 -11.38 3.19 0.12
CA THR A 183 -11.45 3.20 1.59
C THR A 183 -10.65 2.02 2.15
N ALA A 184 -10.32 2.03 3.45
CA ALA A 184 -9.60 0.93 4.08
C ALA A 184 -10.27 -0.43 3.86
N ASP A 185 -11.61 -0.49 3.96
CA ASP A 185 -12.39 -1.71 3.76
C ASP A 185 -12.62 -2.04 2.27
N ARG A 186 -12.51 -1.05 1.40
CA ARG A 186 -12.79 -1.15 -0.03
C ARG A 186 -11.73 -0.40 -0.85
N PRO A 187 -10.47 -0.86 -0.84
CA PRO A 187 -9.43 -0.23 -1.65
C PRO A 187 -9.73 -0.39 -3.14
N ILE A 188 -9.26 0.55 -3.93
CA ILE A 188 -9.19 0.39 -5.37
C ILE A 188 -7.97 -0.49 -5.66
N VAL A 189 -8.12 -1.51 -6.50
CA VAL A 189 -7.03 -2.43 -6.85
C VAL A 189 -6.74 -2.34 -8.33
N MET A 190 -5.55 -1.90 -8.66
CA MET A 190 -4.99 -1.90 -10.01
C MET A 190 -3.92 -3.01 -10.06
N SER A 191 -4.11 -4.02 -10.90
CA SER A 191 -3.29 -5.24 -10.84
C SER A 191 -3.19 -5.91 -12.21
N SER A 192 -2.40 -6.98 -12.30
CA SER A 192 -2.31 -7.84 -13.46
C SER A 192 -3.64 -8.51 -13.82
N SER A 193 -3.95 -8.63 -15.10
CA SER A 193 -5.08 -9.41 -15.63
C SER A 193 -4.87 -10.92 -15.52
N ARG A 194 -3.68 -11.38 -15.13
CA ARG A 194 -3.38 -12.79 -14.92
C ARG A 194 -4.11 -13.34 -13.71
N ALA A 195 -4.36 -14.65 -13.71
CA ALA A 195 -4.97 -15.34 -12.59
C ALA A 195 -4.13 -15.19 -11.30
N VAL A 196 -4.79 -15.18 -10.16
CA VAL A 196 -4.12 -15.18 -8.85
C VAL A 196 -3.16 -16.36 -8.77
N GLY A 197 -1.93 -16.11 -8.26
CA GLY A 197 -0.84 -17.10 -8.21
C GLY A 197 -0.01 -17.21 -9.51
N GLN A 198 -0.39 -16.48 -10.58
CA GLN A 198 0.36 -16.42 -11.83
C GLN A 198 0.86 -15.01 -12.18
N ARG A 199 0.63 -14.08 -11.28
CA ARG A 199 1.03 -12.68 -11.45
C ARG A 199 2.51 -12.53 -11.14
N GLN A 200 3.20 -11.69 -11.91
CA GLN A 200 4.62 -11.40 -11.77
C GLN A 200 4.90 -9.92 -12.01
N PRO A 201 6.00 -9.38 -11.47
CA PRO A 201 6.49 -8.05 -11.80
C PRO A 201 6.54 -7.82 -13.32
N GLY A 202 6.14 -6.64 -13.78
CA GLY A 202 6.10 -6.30 -15.19
C GLY A 202 4.92 -6.89 -15.98
N ASP A 203 3.91 -7.42 -15.33
CA ASP A 203 2.71 -7.91 -16.05
C ASP A 203 1.99 -6.78 -16.81
N TRP A 204 2.09 -5.53 -16.35
CA TRP A 204 1.53 -4.31 -16.96
C TRP A 204 2.36 -3.09 -16.55
N GLY A 205 2.10 -1.91 -17.16
CA GLY A 205 2.96 -0.75 -17.00
C GLY A 205 2.81 0.04 -15.70
N GLY A 206 1.59 0.12 -15.14
CA GLY A 206 1.35 0.92 -13.94
C GLY A 206 0.45 2.14 -14.15
N LEU A 207 0.45 3.03 -13.15
CA LEU A 207 -0.30 4.29 -13.15
C LEU A 207 0.66 5.47 -13.28
N ILE A 208 0.43 6.32 -14.26
CA ILE A 208 1.30 7.45 -14.57
C ILE A 208 0.48 8.75 -14.52
N LEU A 209 0.90 9.71 -13.68
CA LEU A 209 0.33 11.05 -13.63
C LEU A 209 1.32 12.06 -14.20
N VAL A 210 0.87 12.87 -15.14
CA VAL A 210 1.66 13.95 -15.76
C VAL A 210 1.02 15.29 -15.46
N GLY A 211 1.68 16.08 -14.63
CA GLY A 211 1.21 17.39 -14.20
C GLY A 211 1.81 18.56 -14.98
N ASN A 212 1.64 19.76 -14.43
CA ASN A 212 2.16 21.00 -14.96
C ASN A 212 3.19 21.65 -14.02
N GLY A 213 3.79 20.86 -13.12
CA GLY A 213 4.84 21.30 -12.21
C GLY A 213 6.15 21.61 -12.92
N ILE A 214 7.07 22.22 -12.19
CA ILE A 214 8.38 22.61 -12.69
C ILE A 214 9.35 21.44 -12.52
N ILE A 215 10.18 21.21 -13.54
CA ILE A 215 11.32 20.30 -13.48
C ILE A 215 12.61 21.07 -13.77
N ASN A 216 13.77 20.49 -13.49
CA ASN A 216 15.08 21.13 -13.70
C ASN A 216 15.75 20.77 -15.02
N ARG A 217 14.99 20.19 -15.97
CA ARG A 217 15.45 19.87 -17.33
C ARG A 217 14.75 20.73 -18.36
N GLY A 218 15.44 20.98 -19.45
CA GLY A 218 14.91 21.75 -20.59
C GLY A 218 13.93 20.93 -21.44
N ASP A 219 12.89 21.58 -21.95
CA ASP A 219 11.88 20.99 -22.84
C ASP A 219 12.47 20.67 -24.23
N PRO A 220 12.17 19.49 -24.85
CA PRO A 220 11.32 18.41 -24.35
C PRO A 220 12.06 17.41 -23.45
N VAL A 221 11.32 16.79 -22.52
CA VAL A 221 11.75 15.58 -21.81
C VAL A 221 10.68 14.53 -21.97
N ILE A 222 11.02 13.43 -22.63
CA ILE A 222 10.10 12.33 -22.90
C ILE A 222 10.14 11.37 -21.71
N LEU A 223 8.96 11.01 -21.23
CA LEU A 223 8.81 10.08 -20.14
C LEU A 223 9.32 8.70 -20.55
N GLU A 224 10.09 8.10 -19.68
CA GLU A 224 10.58 6.74 -19.79
C GLU A 224 9.44 5.74 -20.06
N GLY A 225 9.72 4.67 -20.77
CA GLY A 225 8.70 3.70 -21.17
C GLY A 225 7.72 4.20 -22.22
N THR A 226 7.85 5.46 -22.71
CA THR A 226 7.05 6.00 -23.82
C THR A 226 7.88 6.23 -25.08
N ASN A 227 7.23 6.49 -26.21
CA ASN A 227 7.91 6.64 -27.53
C ASN A 227 8.64 5.38 -28.01
N THR A 228 8.17 4.21 -27.64
CA THR A 228 8.81 2.93 -27.98
C THR A 228 8.13 2.20 -29.14
N GLY A 229 7.17 2.83 -29.81
CA GLY A 229 6.48 2.27 -30.98
C GLY A 229 5.17 3.00 -31.33
N ALA A 230 4.53 2.59 -32.40
CA ALA A 230 3.33 3.24 -32.91
C ALA A 230 2.12 3.19 -31.95
N THR A 231 2.09 2.20 -31.07
CA THR A 231 1.02 2.04 -30.05
C THR A 231 1.39 2.63 -28.69
N ASN A 232 2.59 3.20 -28.59
CA ASN A 232 3.14 3.82 -27.40
C ASN A 232 3.68 5.21 -27.75
N PRO A 233 2.81 6.23 -27.83
CA PRO A 233 3.21 7.58 -28.22
C PRO A 233 4.11 8.22 -27.14
N SER A 234 4.90 9.20 -27.56
CA SER A 234 5.73 9.98 -26.64
C SER A 234 4.88 10.82 -25.70
N VAL A 235 5.23 10.81 -24.41
CA VAL A 235 4.65 11.67 -23.40
C VAL A 235 5.71 12.64 -22.91
N ASN A 236 5.58 13.92 -23.26
CA ASN A 236 6.47 14.98 -22.78
C ASN A 236 5.93 15.57 -21.48
N TYR A 237 6.74 15.55 -20.43
CA TYR A 237 6.37 16.13 -19.14
C TYR A 237 7.10 17.43 -18.77
N ALA A 238 8.07 17.85 -19.59
CA ALA A 238 8.74 19.13 -19.39
C ALA A 238 7.86 20.35 -19.75
N GLY A 239 8.38 21.54 -19.54
CA GLY A 239 7.72 22.81 -19.87
C GLY A 239 6.57 23.18 -18.91
N GLY A 240 6.42 22.48 -17.79
CA GLY A 240 5.48 22.85 -16.73
C GLY A 240 5.93 24.11 -15.99
N THR A 241 4.97 24.91 -15.49
CA THR A 241 5.24 26.20 -14.84
C THR A 241 4.48 26.40 -13.53
N ASN A 242 3.71 25.40 -13.09
CA ASN A 242 2.79 25.55 -11.96
C ASN A 242 2.95 24.41 -10.93
N ASN A 243 3.77 24.65 -9.91
CA ASN A 243 3.91 23.69 -8.81
C ASN A 243 2.66 23.55 -7.93
N ALA A 244 1.62 24.35 -8.12
CA ALA A 244 0.32 24.19 -7.47
C ALA A 244 -0.70 23.45 -8.36
N ASP A 245 -0.27 22.84 -9.46
CA ASP A 245 -1.11 22.06 -10.37
C ASP A 245 -1.81 20.90 -9.64
N ASN A 246 -2.94 20.44 -10.20
CA ASN A 246 -3.77 19.41 -9.61
C ASN A 246 -4.14 18.34 -10.65
N SER A 247 -3.51 17.18 -10.54
CA SER A 247 -3.80 15.99 -11.34
C SER A 247 -4.88 15.08 -10.70
N GLY A 248 -5.42 15.44 -9.53
CA GLY A 248 -6.52 14.72 -8.89
C GLY A 248 -6.23 14.16 -7.51
N GLU A 249 -6.82 13.00 -7.19
CA GLU A 249 -6.84 12.42 -5.86
C GLU A 249 -6.63 10.89 -5.92
N LEU A 250 -5.72 10.37 -5.10
CA LEU A 250 -5.49 8.94 -4.88
C LEU A 250 -5.63 8.62 -3.38
N HIS A 251 -6.65 7.85 -3.00
CA HIS A 251 -6.90 7.40 -1.63
C HIS A 251 -7.16 5.90 -1.61
N TYR A 252 -6.44 5.15 -0.75
CA TYR A 252 -6.55 3.70 -0.62
C TYR A 252 -6.51 2.98 -1.97
N VAL A 253 -5.41 3.18 -2.70
CA VAL A 253 -5.13 2.55 -3.99
C VAL A 253 -4.01 1.54 -3.83
N ARG A 254 -4.20 0.34 -4.37
CA ARG A 254 -3.15 -0.69 -4.48
C ARG A 254 -2.77 -0.86 -5.94
N ILE A 255 -1.47 -0.81 -6.22
CA ILE A 255 -0.89 -1.03 -7.55
C ILE A 255 0.01 -2.25 -7.43
N GLU A 256 -0.29 -3.30 -8.19
CA GLU A 256 0.33 -4.61 -8.03
C GLU A 256 0.89 -5.11 -9.36
N PHE A 257 2.10 -5.67 -9.36
CA PHE A 257 2.73 -6.35 -10.51
C PHE A 257 2.93 -5.47 -11.74
N ALA A 258 3.14 -4.20 -11.53
CA ALA A 258 3.39 -3.20 -12.57
C ALA A 258 4.87 -3.17 -13.01
N GLY A 259 5.28 -2.16 -13.76
CA GLY A 259 6.67 -1.92 -14.13
C GLY A 259 7.06 -2.52 -15.50
N PHE A 260 6.12 -2.79 -16.41
CA PHE A 260 6.44 -3.33 -17.73
C PHE A 260 7.37 -2.40 -18.51
N GLY A 261 8.49 -2.96 -19.01
CA GLY A 261 9.43 -2.30 -19.89
C GLY A 261 9.08 -2.55 -21.36
N PRO A 262 8.58 -1.55 -22.10
CA PRO A 262 8.25 -1.70 -23.51
C PRO A 262 9.48 -1.79 -24.43
N ALA A 263 10.66 -1.43 -23.92
CA ALA A 263 11.96 -1.58 -24.59
C ALA A 263 13.06 -1.74 -23.53
N PRO A 264 14.27 -2.22 -23.88
CA PRO A 264 15.38 -2.30 -22.93
C PRO A 264 15.71 -0.94 -22.31
N ASP A 265 15.92 -0.91 -21.02
CA ASP A 265 16.21 0.28 -20.21
C ASP A 265 15.15 1.39 -20.39
N GLN A 266 13.88 0.99 -20.51
CA GLN A 266 12.71 1.84 -20.70
C GLN A 266 11.52 1.29 -19.90
N GLU A 267 11.74 0.99 -18.64
CA GLU A 267 10.75 0.44 -17.74
C GLU A 267 9.76 1.54 -17.28
N LEU A 268 8.52 1.14 -17.00
CA LEU A 268 7.52 1.96 -16.32
C LEU A 268 7.48 1.59 -14.85
N ASN A 269 7.07 2.50 -14.00
CA ASN A 269 6.98 2.29 -12.56
C ASN A 269 5.60 1.83 -12.10
N SER A 270 5.47 1.42 -10.84
CA SER A 270 4.15 1.17 -10.27
C SER A 270 3.33 2.47 -10.23
N LEU A 271 3.88 3.54 -9.67
CA LEU A 271 3.30 4.89 -9.70
C LEU A 271 4.34 5.92 -10.11
N THR A 272 4.19 6.48 -11.31
CA THR A 272 5.01 7.57 -11.81
C THR A 272 4.31 8.92 -11.61
N LEU A 273 5.02 9.90 -11.05
CA LEU A 273 4.55 11.26 -10.75
C LEU A 273 5.42 12.29 -11.49
N ALA A 274 5.19 12.46 -12.79
CA ALA A 274 5.97 13.33 -13.65
C ALA A 274 5.44 14.78 -13.61
N ALA A 275 6.21 15.71 -13.07
CA ALA A 275 5.86 17.12 -12.92
C ALA A 275 4.51 17.37 -12.21
N VAL A 276 4.15 16.53 -11.24
CA VAL A 276 2.87 16.64 -10.51
C VAL A 276 2.93 17.72 -9.44
N GLY A 277 1.93 18.58 -9.40
CA GLY A 277 1.89 19.73 -8.49
C GLY A 277 1.23 19.42 -7.14
N SER A 278 1.44 20.33 -6.18
CA SER A 278 0.99 20.23 -4.78
C SER A 278 -0.52 20.30 -4.57
N GLY A 279 -1.30 20.66 -5.61
CA GLY A 279 -2.75 20.58 -5.57
C GLY A 279 -3.29 19.15 -5.67
N THR A 280 -2.45 18.18 -6.07
CA THR A 280 -2.79 16.76 -6.13
C THR A 280 -2.72 16.14 -4.73
N GLN A 281 -3.68 15.29 -4.40
CA GLN A 281 -3.75 14.62 -3.10
C GLN A 281 -3.41 13.13 -3.23
N ILE A 282 -2.42 12.67 -2.47
CA ILE A 282 -2.00 11.26 -2.49
C ILE A 282 -1.86 10.76 -1.06
N ASP A 283 -2.67 9.78 -0.69
CA ASP A 283 -2.50 9.08 0.57
C ASP A 283 -2.99 7.63 0.52
N HIS A 284 -2.44 6.79 1.42
CA HIS A 284 -2.76 5.36 1.52
C HIS A 284 -2.62 4.64 0.17
N VAL A 285 -1.48 4.81 -0.48
CA VAL A 285 -1.14 4.10 -1.71
C VAL A 285 -0.13 3.00 -1.42
N GLN A 286 -0.40 1.80 -1.94
CA GLN A 286 0.49 0.65 -1.83
C GLN A 286 0.95 0.22 -3.21
N SER A 287 2.27 0.05 -3.40
CA SER A 287 2.89 -0.72 -4.48
C SER A 287 3.25 -2.12 -3.99
N LEU A 288 3.00 -3.13 -4.82
CA LEU A 288 3.34 -4.53 -4.54
C LEU A 288 3.95 -5.18 -5.77
N ALA A 289 5.18 -5.64 -5.63
CA ALA A 289 5.87 -6.45 -6.64
C ALA A 289 5.91 -5.77 -8.03
N GLY A 290 6.35 -4.52 -8.08
CA GLY A 290 6.73 -3.83 -9.32
C GLY A 290 7.97 -4.44 -9.94
N LEU A 291 8.15 -4.31 -11.24
CA LEU A 291 9.39 -4.72 -11.92
C LEU A 291 10.48 -3.66 -11.79
N ASP A 292 10.07 -2.42 -11.72
CA ASP A 292 10.88 -1.24 -11.57
C ASP A 292 10.48 -0.53 -10.27
N ASP A 293 10.58 0.80 -10.21
CA ASP A 293 10.30 1.54 -9.00
C ASP A 293 8.86 1.39 -8.50
N SER A 294 8.72 1.44 -7.18
CA SER A 294 7.40 1.48 -6.57
C SER A 294 6.75 2.86 -6.69
N PHE A 295 7.53 3.91 -6.43
CA PHE A 295 7.09 5.31 -6.50
C PHE A 295 8.23 6.14 -7.08
N GLU A 296 7.98 6.83 -8.19
CA GLU A 296 8.97 7.69 -8.79
C GLU A 296 8.43 9.09 -9.08
N TRP A 297 9.21 10.12 -8.68
CA TRP A 297 8.91 11.54 -8.86
C TRP A 297 9.91 12.19 -9.80
N PHE A 298 9.46 12.60 -10.96
CA PHE A 298 10.23 13.44 -11.88
C PHE A 298 9.85 14.90 -11.70
N GLY A 299 10.49 15.62 -10.81
CA GLY A 299 10.20 17.02 -10.53
C GLY A 299 8.81 17.27 -9.94
N GLY A 300 8.35 18.54 -10.01
CA GLY A 300 7.07 18.95 -9.42
C GLY A 300 7.14 19.12 -7.89
N ALA A 301 5.98 19.13 -7.24
CA ALA A 301 5.86 19.48 -5.82
C ALA A 301 4.72 18.77 -5.09
N VAL A 302 4.27 17.62 -5.58
CA VAL A 302 3.18 16.88 -4.95
C VAL A 302 3.60 16.34 -3.58
N ASP A 303 2.75 16.51 -2.59
CA ASP A 303 2.91 15.90 -1.28
C ASP A 303 2.23 14.53 -1.23
N ALA A 304 2.81 13.56 -0.50
CA ALA A 304 2.20 12.26 -0.30
C ALA A 304 2.38 11.74 1.13
N LYS A 305 1.48 10.87 1.58
CA LYS A 305 1.58 10.25 2.92
C LYS A 305 0.98 8.86 2.94
N PHE A 306 1.43 8.06 3.93
CA PHE A 306 0.99 6.67 4.09
C PHE A 306 1.23 5.83 2.84
N LEU A 307 2.48 5.83 2.37
CA LEU A 307 2.90 5.04 1.22
C LEU A 307 3.54 3.74 1.69
N VAL A 308 3.17 2.63 1.04
CA VAL A 308 3.73 1.31 1.31
C VAL A 308 4.30 0.74 0.03
N SER A 309 5.59 0.43 0.04
CA SER A 309 6.27 -0.29 -1.02
C SER A 309 6.69 -1.67 -0.53
N TYR A 310 6.29 -2.71 -1.26
CA TYR A 310 6.60 -4.07 -0.91
C TYR A 310 7.12 -4.83 -2.13
N GLU A 311 8.39 -5.28 -2.08
CA GLU A 311 9.08 -6.00 -3.16
C GLU A 311 9.14 -5.16 -4.47
N ALA A 312 9.95 -4.13 -4.49
CA ALA A 312 10.27 -3.39 -5.73
C ALA A 312 11.28 -4.17 -6.57
N GLY A 313 11.26 -3.98 -7.87
CA GLY A 313 12.24 -4.57 -8.79
C GLY A 313 13.48 -3.70 -8.95
N ASP A 314 13.38 -2.40 -8.71
CA ASP A 314 14.46 -1.45 -8.51
C ASP A 314 14.20 -0.68 -7.20
N ASP A 315 13.94 0.61 -7.20
CA ASP A 315 13.88 1.39 -5.99
C ASP A 315 12.47 1.45 -5.36
N HIS A 316 12.42 1.60 -4.05
CA HIS A 316 11.15 1.77 -3.38
C HIS A 316 10.59 3.19 -3.56
N PHE A 317 11.47 4.19 -3.48
CA PHE A 317 11.13 5.61 -3.61
C PHE A 317 12.25 6.32 -4.37
N ASP A 318 12.06 6.61 -5.64
CA ASP A 318 12.98 7.43 -6.44
C ASP A 318 12.44 8.85 -6.61
N ALA A 319 13.31 9.84 -6.49
CA ALA A 319 12.98 11.25 -6.65
C ALA A 319 14.09 11.99 -7.40
N ALA A 320 13.72 12.63 -8.50
CA ALA A 320 14.68 13.28 -9.36
C ALA A 320 14.16 14.61 -9.91
N GLU A 321 14.99 15.26 -10.69
CA GLU A 321 14.63 16.34 -11.64
C GLU A 321 13.98 17.59 -11.02
N GLY A 322 14.38 17.92 -9.78
CA GLY A 322 13.91 19.13 -9.11
C GLY A 322 12.61 18.92 -8.31
N TYR A 323 12.33 17.69 -7.90
CA TYR A 323 11.21 17.39 -7.00
C TYR A 323 11.40 18.06 -5.63
N VAL A 324 10.36 18.74 -5.13
CA VAL A 324 10.38 19.48 -3.86
C VAL A 324 9.17 19.18 -2.95
N GLY A 325 8.51 18.05 -3.14
CA GLY A 325 7.36 17.64 -2.34
C GLY A 325 7.74 17.09 -0.97
N ARG A 326 6.71 16.87 -0.13
CA ARG A 326 6.83 16.38 1.24
C ARG A 326 6.13 15.02 1.38
N ASN A 327 6.88 14.03 1.82
CA ASN A 327 6.40 12.66 1.96
C ASN A 327 6.50 12.21 3.42
N GLN A 328 5.44 11.60 3.95
CA GLN A 328 5.40 11.23 5.36
C GLN A 328 4.70 9.89 5.58
N PHE A 329 5.19 9.12 6.58
CA PHE A 329 4.68 7.79 6.91
C PHE A 329 4.88 6.79 5.78
N LEU A 330 6.14 6.47 5.53
CA LEU A 330 6.58 5.59 4.45
C LEU A 330 7.05 4.25 5.00
N ILE A 331 6.63 3.16 4.39
CA ILE A 331 7.12 1.82 4.68
C ILE A 331 7.62 1.19 3.38
N ALA A 332 8.87 0.70 3.38
CA ALA A 332 9.41 -0.14 2.34
C ALA A 332 9.89 -1.47 2.92
N MET A 333 9.63 -2.55 2.22
CA MET A 333 10.17 -3.86 2.54
C MET A 333 10.59 -4.60 1.28
N GLN A 334 11.88 -4.88 1.22
CA GLN A 334 12.49 -5.75 0.22
C GLN A 334 12.95 -7.04 0.90
N ASN A 335 12.25 -8.13 0.66
CA ASN A 335 12.57 -9.41 1.26
C ASN A 335 13.29 -10.35 0.30
N THR A 336 12.90 -10.28 -0.97
CA THR A 336 13.47 -11.09 -2.06
C THR A 336 13.64 -10.20 -3.29
N VAL A 337 14.20 -10.77 -4.35
CA VAL A 337 14.10 -10.21 -5.71
C VAL A 337 13.17 -11.12 -6.48
N ILE A 338 11.96 -10.66 -6.75
CA ILE A 338 10.95 -11.46 -7.45
C ILE A 338 11.28 -11.48 -8.95
N PRO A 339 11.40 -12.67 -9.57
CA PRO A 339 11.65 -12.75 -11.01
C PRO A 339 10.53 -12.07 -11.81
N PRO A 340 10.88 -11.24 -12.81
CA PRO A 340 9.89 -10.56 -13.64
C PRO A 340 9.20 -11.53 -14.60
N ARG A 341 8.14 -11.06 -15.22
CA ARG A 341 7.56 -11.73 -16.39
C ARG A 341 8.60 -11.82 -17.50
N ALA A 342 8.75 -12.99 -18.09
CA ALA A 342 9.66 -13.17 -19.21
C ALA A 342 9.33 -12.16 -20.35
N GLY A 343 10.33 -11.35 -20.74
CA GLY A 343 10.20 -10.32 -21.76
C GLY A 343 9.56 -9.00 -21.27
N ALA A 344 9.38 -8.81 -19.96
CA ALA A 344 8.82 -7.57 -19.40
C ALA A 344 9.88 -6.53 -19.00
N GLY A 345 11.16 -6.86 -19.04
CA GLY A 345 12.28 -6.03 -18.58
C GLY A 345 13.19 -6.80 -17.63
N ASN A 346 14.07 -6.10 -16.94
CA ASN A 346 15.03 -6.66 -16.00
C ASN A 346 14.87 -6.02 -14.62
N THR A 347 15.00 -6.80 -13.57
CA THR A 347 15.12 -6.27 -12.20
C THR A 347 16.52 -5.71 -11.98
N SER A 348 16.63 -4.68 -11.16
CA SER A 348 17.92 -4.16 -10.69
C SER A 348 18.70 -5.18 -9.86
N ASN A 349 20.01 -5.02 -9.84
CA ASN A 349 20.91 -5.81 -8.98
C ASN A 349 21.12 -5.15 -7.61
N ASP A 350 20.71 -3.92 -7.43
CA ASP A 350 20.95 -3.11 -6.24
C ASP A 350 19.75 -2.23 -5.84
N PRO A 351 18.57 -2.82 -5.59
CA PRO A 351 17.38 -2.08 -5.20
C PRO A 351 17.64 -1.23 -3.96
N GLN A 352 17.19 0.03 -3.97
CA GLN A 352 17.39 0.97 -2.89
C GLN A 352 16.09 1.22 -2.10
N GLY A 353 16.24 1.70 -0.87
CA GLY A 353 15.10 2.24 -0.11
C GLY A 353 14.66 3.59 -0.68
N PHE A 354 15.66 4.49 -0.80
CA PHE A 354 15.56 5.75 -1.55
C PHE A 354 16.68 5.82 -2.59
N GLU A 355 16.35 6.21 -3.81
CA GLU A 355 17.28 6.82 -4.74
C GLU A 355 16.86 8.28 -4.93
N VAL A 356 17.79 9.24 -4.75
CA VAL A 356 17.48 10.66 -4.95
C VAL A 356 18.57 11.30 -5.78
N ASP A 357 18.17 11.72 -6.96
CA ASP A 357 19.03 12.34 -7.96
C ASP A 357 18.73 13.85 -8.09
N GLY A 358 19.75 14.62 -8.31
CA GLY A 358 19.58 16.03 -8.68
C GLY A 358 19.09 16.17 -10.12
N CYS A 359 19.97 16.58 -11.02
CA CYS A 359 19.71 16.53 -12.45
C CYS A 359 20.67 15.57 -13.12
N ALA A 360 20.12 14.60 -13.88
CA ALA A 360 20.87 13.61 -14.62
C ALA A 360 20.43 13.55 -16.09
N GLY A 361 21.33 13.07 -16.95
CA GLY A 361 21.00 12.84 -18.35
C GLY A 361 20.98 14.09 -19.23
N ALA A 362 20.36 13.98 -20.38
CA ALA A 362 20.26 15.04 -21.36
C ALA A 362 19.34 16.17 -20.86
N ASN A 363 19.55 17.37 -21.40
CA ASN A 363 18.75 18.57 -21.11
C ASN A 363 18.86 19.13 -19.69
N CYS A 364 19.81 18.70 -18.85
CA CYS A 364 20.17 19.43 -17.64
C CYS A 364 20.80 20.76 -18.03
N LEU A 365 20.12 21.89 -17.80
CA LEU A 365 20.51 23.23 -18.28
C LEU A 365 21.85 23.71 -17.71
N SER A 366 22.23 23.22 -16.51
CA SER A 366 23.47 23.54 -15.80
C SER A 366 24.12 22.28 -15.22
N GLY A 367 23.93 21.11 -15.84
CA GLY A 367 24.37 19.83 -15.29
C GLY A 367 23.74 19.57 -13.91
N GLN A 368 24.51 19.06 -12.96
CA GLN A 368 24.03 18.79 -11.59
C GLN A 368 23.70 20.07 -10.78
N ALA A 369 23.99 21.27 -11.30
CA ALA A 369 23.58 22.55 -10.71
C ALA A 369 22.29 23.11 -11.30
N SER A 370 21.57 22.34 -12.12
CA SER A 370 20.28 22.72 -12.67
C SER A 370 19.25 22.95 -11.57
N GLN A 371 18.41 23.96 -11.75
CA GLN A 371 17.39 24.36 -10.76
C GLN A 371 15.97 24.19 -11.34
N PRO A 372 14.98 23.96 -10.45
CA PRO A 372 15.12 23.81 -8.99
C PRO A 372 15.95 22.59 -8.63
N PHE A 373 16.67 22.65 -7.49
CA PHE A 373 17.31 21.45 -6.97
C PHE A 373 16.28 20.43 -6.50
N THR A 374 16.60 19.15 -6.61
CA THR A 374 15.81 18.09 -5.98
C THR A 374 16.03 18.15 -4.47
N ILE A 375 15.03 18.61 -3.72
CA ILE A 375 15.08 18.78 -2.27
C ILE A 375 13.76 18.29 -1.65
N PRO A 376 13.48 16.99 -1.68
CA PRO A 376 12.29 16.42 -1.06
C PRO A 376 12.37 16.41 0.47
N VAL A 377 11.23 16.27 1.12
CA VAL A 377 11.14 15.91 2.54
C VAL A 377 10.60 14.48 2.64
N PHE A 378 11.36 13.61 3.30
CA PHE A 378 10.92 12.26 3.69
C PHE A 378 10.95 12.15 5.21
N ALA A 379 9.80 11.94 5.83
CA ALA A 379 9.66 11.92 7.27
C ALA A 379 8.89 10.71 7.78
N ASN A 380 9.28 10.20 8.95
CA ASN A 380 8.64 9.03 9.58
C ASN A 380 8.63 7.81 8.64
N PHE A 381 9.80 7.38 8.24
CA PHE A 381 9.96 6.28 7.29
C PHE A 381 10.59 5.04 7.93
N THR A 382 10.26 3.87 7.38
CA THR A 382 10.84 2.58 7.72
C THR A 382 11.22 1.86 6.43
N MET A 383 12.52 1.70 6.18
CA MET A 383 13.07 1.06 4.98
C MET A 383 13.80 -0.21 5.38
N VAL A 384 13.25 -1.37 5.00
CA VAL A 384 13.80 -2.69 5.35
C VAL A 384 14.25 -3.42 4.08
N GLY A 385 15.55 -3.62 3.96
CA GLY A 385 16.17 -4.31 2.83
C GLY A 385 16.19 -5.84 3.00
N THR A 386 16.76 -6.51 2.00
CA THR A 386 16.81 -7.98 1.88
C THR A 386 17.60 -8.68 2.99
N GLY A 387 18.49 -7.98 3.66
CA GLY A 387 19.54 -8.58 4.47
C GLY A 387 20.66 -9.17 3.63
N ALA A 388 21.65 -9.72 4.30
CA ALA A 388 22.79 -10.34 3.64
C ALA A 388 22.37 -11.57 2.81
N ASN A 389 23.12 -11.84 1.72
CA ASN A 389 23.02 -13.02 0.89
C ASN A 389 21.81 -13.14 -0.05
N VAL A 390 20.95 -12.15 -0.18
CA VAL A 390 19.86 -12.12 -1.19
C VAL A 390 20.30 -11.39 -2.44
N VAL A 391 20.80 -10.16 -2.29
CA VAL A 391 21.46 -9.41 -3.36
C VAL A 391 22.98 -9.40 -3.12
N PRO A 392 23.82 -9.14 -4.14
CA PRO A 392 25.25 -8.98 -3.94
C PRO A 392 25.56 -7.96 -2.84
N ALA A 393 26.64 -8.17 -2.09
CA ALA A 393 27.04 -7.22 -1.03
C ALA A 393 27.33 -5.79 -1.56
N ALA A 394 27.62 -5.67 -2.85
CA ALA A 394 27.78 -4.37 -3.53
C ALA A 394 26.45 -3.68 -3.85
N GLY A 395 25.33 -4.41 -3.83
CA GLY A 395 23.99 -3.90 -4.09
C GLY A 395 23.17 -3.66 -2.82
N GLY A 396 22.04 -2.95 -2.95
CA GLY A 396 21.07 -2.73 -1.88
C GLY A 396 21.52 -1.75 -0.80
N ARG A 397 21.00 -0.51 -0.86
CA ARG A 397 21.27 0.54 0.12
C ARG A 397 19.97 1.13 0.67
N GLY A 398 20.01 1.61 1.91
CA GLY A 398 18.86 2.29 2.50
C GLY A 398 18.51 3.59 1.79
N ALA A 399 19.54 4.38 1.45
CA ALA A 399 19.40 5.55 0.60
C ALA A 399 20.66 5.79 -0.24
N VAL A 400 20.46 6.19 -1.49
CA VAL A 400 21.48 6.72 -2.40
C VAL A 400 21.10 8.15 -2.75
N LEU A 401 21.99 9.10 -2.41
CA LEU A 401 21.81 10.53 -2.65
C LEU A 401 22.95 11.00 -3.53
N ARG A 402 22.64 11.50 -4.74
CA ARG A 402 23.67 11.78 -5.74
C ARG A 402 23.28 12.87 -6.75
N ARG A 403 24.22 13.24 -7.60
CA ARG A 403 24.04 14.17 -8.76
C ARG A 403 23.51 15.55 -8.39
N GLY A 404 23.88 16.03 -7.17
CA GLY A 404 23.45 17.33 -6.68
C GLY A 404 22.09 17.34 -6.00
N ALA A 405 21.59 16.19 -5.59
CA ALA A 405 20.40 16.08 -4.76
C ALA A 405 20.62 16.63 -3.34
N GLY A 406 19.59 17.22 -2.79
CA GLY A 406 19.45 17.55 -1.38
C GLY A 406 18.36 16.72 -0.72
N GLY A 407 17.64 17.32 0.21
CA GLY A 407 16.47 16.75 0.88
C GLY A 407 16.61 16.68 2.39
N PHE A 408 15.47 16.44 3.02
CA PHE A 408 15.36 16.33 4.47
C PHE A 408 14.80 14.96 4.84
N TYR A 409 15.64 14.14 5.46
CA TYR A 409 15.34 12.75 5.84
C TYR A 409 15.24 12.68 7.36
N VAL A 410 14.04 12.55 7.91
CA VAL A 410 13.79 12.78 9.34
C VAL A 410 12.96 11.65 9.95
N ASN A 411 13.36 11.22 11.16
CA ASN A 411 12.67 10.16 11.91
C ASN A 411 12.59 8.86 11.13
N GLY A 412 13.72 8.31 10.77
CA GLY A 412 13.80 7.16 9.88
C GLY A 412 14.38 5.90 10.50
N ILE A 413 14.05 4.76 9.90
CA ILE A 413 14.70 3.49 10.16
C ILE A 413 15.22 2.95 8.84
N PHE A 414 16.55 2.67 8.78
CA PHE A 414 17.15 1.84 7.74
C PHE A 414 17.60 0.53 8.35
N ALA A 415 17.00 -0.57 7.88
CA ALA A 415 17.31 -1.90 8.41
C ALA A 415 17.63 -2.89 7.29
N ARG A 416 18.64 -3.75 7.51
CA ARG A 416 18.95 -4.91 6.68
C ARG A 416 19.37 -4.60 5.23
N TRP A 417 19.98 -3.45 4.99
CA TRP A 417 20.54 -3.12 3.67
C TRP A 417 21.95 -3.72 3.53
N PRO A 418 22.17 -4.60 2.51
CA PRO A 418 23.41 -5.38 2.43
C PRO A 418 24.68 -4.55 2.30
N ALA A 419 24.64 -3.46 1.52
CA ALA A 419 25.82 -2.60 1.32
C ALA A 419 25.94 -1.54 2.41
N ALA A 420 24.96 -0.66 2.55
CA ALA A 420 25.00 0.44 3.51
C ALA A 420 23.61 0.95 3.86
N ALA A 421 23.46 1.61 5.02
CA ALA A 421 22.26 2.39 5.32
C ALA A 421 22.19 3.64 4.44
N LEU A 422 23.32 4.32 4.23
CA LEU A 422 23.41 5.59 3.53
C LEU A 422 24.60 5.62 2.56
N SER A 423 24.35 6.08 1.35
CA SER A 423 25.33 6.37 0.31
C SER A 423 25.13 7.80 -0.19
N ILE A 424 26.04 8.71 0.15
CA ILE A 424 26.00 10.11 -0.26
C ILE A 424 27.15 10.32 -1.24
N ARG A 425 26.84 10.66 -2.50
CA ARG A 425 27.83 10.61 -3.57
C ARG A 425 28.01 11.97 -4.22
N ASP A 426 29.20 12.19 -4.76
CA ASP A 426 29.68 13.31 -5.56
C ASP A 426 29.73 14.70 -4.89
N ALA A 427 30.60 15.55 -5.41
CA ALA A 427 30.87 16.86 -4.85
C ALA A 427 29.68 17.84 -4.95
N SER A 428 28.76 17.64 -5.88
CA SER A 428 27.57 18.49 -6.03
C SER A 428 26.54 18.19 -4.95
N THR A 429 26.39 16.95 -4.54
CA THR A 429 25.56 16.55 -3.39
C THR A 429 26.18 16.99 -2.06
N ASP A 430 27.50 16.88 -1.91
CA ASP A 430 28.21 17.44 -0.75
C ASP A 430 28.01 18.95 -0.63
N ALA A 431 28.03 19.67 -1.76
CA ALA A 431 27.71 21.09 -1.79
C ALA A 431 26.27 21.40 -1.32
N ARG A 432 25.30 20.50 -1.52
CA ARG A 432 23.93 20.66 -0.94
C ARG A 432 23.97 20.50 0.58
N ALA A 433 24.73 19.53 1.10
CA ALA A 433 24.92 19.40 2.54
C ALA A 433 25.59 20.64 3.15
N ALA A 434 26.64 21.17 2.52
CA ALA A 434 27.31 22.40 2.96
C ALA A 434 26.42 23.65 2.90
N ALA A 435 25.47 23.70 1.95
CA ALA A 435 24.46 24.76 1.81
C ALA A 435 23.32 24.65 2.83
N GLY A 436 23.16 23.52 3.52
CA GLY A 436 22.02 23.21 4.39
C GLY A 436 20.80 22.67 3.67
N ASP A 437 20.92 22.33 2.39
CA ASP A 437 19.87 21.77 1.55
C ASP A 437 19.77 20.24 1.69
N LEU A 438 20.74 19.58 2.34
CA LEU A 438 20.71 18.16 2.66
C LEU A 438 20.84 17.97 4.17
N SER A 439 19.86 17.30 4.77
CA SER A 439 19.86 17.01 6.20
C SER A 439 19.27 15.63 6.47
N ILE A 440 19.99 14.82 7.25
CA ILE A 440 19.56 13.49 7.70
C ILE A 440 19.54 13.51 9.22
N ARG A 441 18.39 13.36 9.87
CA ARG A 441 18.24 13.54 11.32
C ARG A 441 17.37 12.48 11.97
N ASN A 442 17.76 12.07 13.18
CA ASN A 442 17.01 11.12 14.01
C ASN A 442 16.70 9.84 13.24
N VAL A 443 17.77 9.19 12.78
CA VAL A 443 17.71 7.96 11.98
C VAL A 443 18.33 6.81 12.76
N LEU A 444 17.63 5.68 12.80
CA LEU A 444 18.09 4.43 13.38
C LEU A 444 18.56 3.48 12.28
N ALA A 445 19.81 3.06 12.32
CA ALA A 445 20.40 2.08 11.41
C ALA A 445 20.57 0.73 12.13
N VAL A 446 20.03 -0.35 11.53
CA VAL A 446 19.98 -1.69 12.15
C VAL A 446 20.35 -2.77 11.16
N GLU A 447 21.30 -3.63 11.48
CA GLU A 447 21.72 -4.77 10.64
C GLU A 447 22.08 -4.41 9.18
N ASN A 448 22.55 -3.20 8.93
CA ASN A 448 23.06 -2.81 7.61
C ASN A 448 24.52 -3.24 7.47
N GLY A 449 25.02 -3.39 6.24
CA GLY A 449 26.40 -3.70 5.98
C GLY A 449 27.36 -2.66 6.60
N THR A 450 27.11 -1.38 6.31
CA THR A 450 27.76 -0.23 6.98
C THR A 450 26.75 0.87 7.23
N LEU A 451 27.09 1.84 8.11
CA LEU A 451 26.26 3.04 8.28
C LEU A 451 26.35 3.94 7.05
N PHE A 452 27.59 4.28 6.65
CA PHE A 452 27.86 5.04 5.43
C PHE A 452 28.67 4.17 4.47
N GLU A 453 28.32 4.22 3.19
CA GLU A 453 29.14 3.62 2.15
C GLU A 453 30.47 4.35 2.03
N ALA A 454 31.56 3.61 1.88
CA ALA A 454 32.91 4.16 1.72
C ALA A 454 33.36 4.03 0.27
N GLY A 455 34.11 5.03 -0.22
CA GLY A 455 34.66 4.99 -1.57
C GLY A 455 35.05 6.36 -2.09
N THR A 456 35.64 6.37 -3.29
CA THR A 456 36.01 7.64 -3.96
C THR A 456 34.74 8.41 -4.34
N GLY A 457 34.69 9.70 -3.96
CA GLY A 457 33.54 10.56 -4.24
C GLY A 457 32.32 10.30 -3.35
N GLN A 458 32.50 9.54 -2.26
CA GLN A 458 31.46 9.36 -1.24
C GLN A 458 31.74 10.21 0.00
N PHE A 459 30.69 10.66 0.65
CA PHE A 459 30.72 11.58 1.78
C PHE A 459 29.96 11.02 2.97
N THR A 460 30.23 11.57 4.15
CA THR A 460 29.51 11.25 5.38
C THR A 460 29.04 12.54 6.03
N VAL A 461 27.93 12.46 6.76
CA VAL A 461 27.51 13.53 7.66
C VAL A 461 27.90 13.19 9.10
N ASP A 462 28.00 14.19 9.99
CA ASP A 462 28.26 13.93 11.40
C ASP A 462 27.10 13.20 12.04
N ALA A 463 27.27 11.90 12.26
CA ALA A 463 26.22 11.02 12.79
C ALA A 463 25.77 11.46 14.20
N THR A 464 26.71 11.91 15.04
CA THR A 464 26.41 12.34 16.41
C THR A 464 25.59 13.62 16.44
N ALA A 465 26.06 14.66 15.69
CA ALA A 465 25.34 15.93 15.60
C ALA A 465 23.95 15.83 14.99
N ASN A 466 23.71 14.79 14.16
CA ASN A 466 22.43 14.54 13.47
C ASN A 466 21.59 13.46 14.15
N ALA A 467 21.99 12.91 15.27
CA ALA A 467 21.32 11.81 15.96
C ALA A 467 21.05 10.62 15.00
N ILE A 468 22.06 10.20 14.24
CA ILE A 468 22.06 9.00 13.43
C ILE A 468 22.71 7.89 14.25
N GLU A 469 21.94 6.91 14.67
CA GLU A 469 22.36 5.90 15.62
C GLU A 469 22.40 4.51 14.97
N THR A 470 23.42 3.72 15.33
CA THR A 470 23.43 2.29 15.04
C THR A 470 22.95 1.52 16.26
N SER A 471 22.03 0.58 16.07
CA SER A 471 21.52 -0.25 17.16
C SER A 471 22.01 -1.69 17.03
N PRO A 472 22.45 -2.33 18.12
CA PRO A 472 22.76 -3.75 18.15
C PRO A 472 21.51 -4.64 18.23
N VAL A 473 20.32 -4.06 18.40
CA VAL A 473 19.07 -4.80 18.48
C VAL A 473 18.73 -5.36 17.09
N PRO A 474 18.45 -6.66 16.95
CA PRO A 474 18.07 -7.23 15.64
C PRO A 474 16.82 -6.57 15.05
N ALA A 475 16.78 -6.42 13.72
CA ALA A 475 15.64 -5.84 13.02
C ALA A 475 14.31 -6.54 13.35
N ALA A 476 14.34 -7.86 13.52
CA ALA A 476 13.19 -8.66 13.95
C ALA A 476 12.61 -8.23 15.32
N SER A 477 13.40 -7.58 16.16
CA SER A 477 12.97 -7.10 17.49
C SER A 477 12.45 -5.67 17.48
N LEU A 478 12.58 -4.96 16.36
CA LEU A 478 12.10 -3.57 16.26
C LEU A 478 10.58 -3.47 16.27
N PHE A 479 9.90 -4.47 15.72
CA PHE A 479 8.45 -4.45 15.46
C PHE A 479 7.74 -5.55 16.27
N THR A 480 6.44 -5.39 16.45
CA THR A 480 5.60 -6.35 17.20
C THR A 480 5.57 -7.71 16.52
N THR A 481 5.47 -7.73 15.19
CA THR A 481 5.60 -8.97 14.40
C THR A 481 6.38 -8.66 13.13
N PHE A 482 7.59 -9.21 13.05
CA PHE A 482 8.45 -9.11 11.89
C PHE A 482 9.11 -10.46 11.62
N ASN A 483 8.84 -11.02 10.45
CA ASN A 483 9.50 -12.22 9.96
C ASN A 483 9.71 -12.08 8.46
N VAL A 484 10.96 -12.13 8.02
CA VAL A 484 11.35 -12.00 6.62
C VAL A 484 10.77 -13.07 5.70
N ALA A 485 10.39 -14.23 6.24
CA ALA A 485 9.74 -15.29 5.46
C ALA A 485 8.21 -15.15 5.40
N GLN A 486 7.64 -14.13 6.02
CA GLN A 486 6.20 -13.97 6.16
C GLN A 486 5.64 -13.05 5.07
N ALA A 487 4.47 -13.40 4.53
CA ALA A 487 3.74 -12.51 3.65
C ALA A 487 3.39 -11.17 4.33
N ALA A 488 3.32 -10.10 3.57
CA ALA A 488 3.04 -8.74 4.08
C ALA A 488 1.85 -8.66 5.03
N ALA A 489 0.80 -9.44 4.79
CA ALA A 489 -0.41 -9.48 5.63
C ALA A 489 -0.20 -9.99 7.08
N GLY A 490 0.95 -10.61 7.36
CA GLY A 490 1.26 -11.13 8.69
C GLY A 490 2.21 -10.24 9.50
N LEU A 491 2.61 -9.09 8.97
CA LEU A 491 3.53 -8.16 9.61
C LEU A 491 2.76 -7.14 10.45
N ASP A 492 3.29 -6.85 11.64
CA ASP A 492 2.82 -5.75 12.48
C ASP A 492 3.98 -4.77 12.69
N TRP A 493 3.93 -3.66 11.98
CA TRP A 493 4.93 -2.61 11.94
C TRP A 493 4.93 -1.70 13.19
N GLN A 494 4.07 -1.94 14.17
CA GLN A 494 4.13 -1.21 15.42
C GLN A 494 5.45 -1.52 16.15
N PRO A 495 6.16 -0.51 16.64
CA PRO A 495 7.36 -0.74 17.42
C PRO A 495 7.08 -1.64 18.62
N SER A 496 7.87 -2.70 18.80
CA SER A 496 7.77 -3.60 19.95
C SER A 496 7.94 -2.83 21.27
N ALA A 497 7.53 -3.39 22.38
CA ALA A 497 7.58 -2.72 23.69
C ALA A 497 9.01 -2.28 24.09
N THR A 498 10.02 -2.99 23.61
CA THR A 498 11.46 -2.74 23.91
C THR A 498 12.19 -2.11 22.72
N SER A 499 11.49 -1.74 21.66
CA SER A 499 12.12 -1.16 20.46
C SER A 499 12.76 0.20 20.75
N PRO A 500 14.00 0.43 20.33
CA PRO A 500 14.61 1.75 20.40
C PRO A 500 13.89 2.78 19.50
N ALA A 501 13.14 2.34 18.51
CA ALA A 501 12.35 3.21 17.63
C ALA A 501 11.15 3.90 18.32
N ARG A 502 10.87 3.58 19.59
CA ARG A 502 9.80 4.24 20.38
C ARG A 502 10.16 5.63 20.88
N THR A 503 11.42 5.99 20.86
CA THR A 503 11.95 7.25 21.42
C THR A 503 12.95 7.86 20.46
N GLY A 504 13.33 9.12 20.68
CA GLY A 504 14.38 9.79 19.90
C GLY A 504 13.91 10.51 18.65
N GLY A 505 12.65 10.33 18.23
CA GLY A 505 12.12 11.08 17.10
C GLY A 505 11.85 12.55 17.41
N LEU A 506 12.03 13.42 16.42
CA LEU A 506 11.64 14.82 16.50
C LEU A 506 10.11 14.94 16.49
N ALA A 507 9.55 15.70 17.42
CA ALA A 507 8.13 16.00 17.45
C ALA A 507 7.71 17.03 16.40
N THR A 508 8.61 17.92 16.05
CA THR A 508 8.42 18.97 15.03
C THR A 508 9.71 19.14 14.23
N PHE A 509 9.57 19.38 12.96
CA PHE A 509 10.65 19.72 12.03
C PHE A 509 10.29 21.02 11.32
N SER A 510 11.11 22.04 11.46
CA SER A 510 10.95 23.38 10.85
C SER A 510 12.17 23.74 10.03
#